data_2d2bc5a4ad8cd34559e4dd8b20869603
#
_entry.id   2d2bc5a4ad8cd34559e4dd8b20869603
#
_cell.length_a   1.000
_cell.length_b   1.000
_cell.length_c   1.000
_cell.angle_alpha   90.00
_cell.angle_beta   90.00
_cell.angle_gamma   90.00
#
_symmetry.space_group_name_H-M   'P 1'
#
loop_
_entity.id
_entity.type
_entity.pdbx_description
1 polymer ?
#
loop_
_entity_poly.entity_id
_entity_poly.type
_entity_poly.pdbx_seq_one_letter_code
_entity_poly.pdbx_strand_id
1 'polypeptide(L)'
;MTEQELIRREKLAKLRELGINPYPAELFPVNFLAKDIETQYEEGKEVVVAGRLMSFRIQGKASFATLQDSSGRVQLYFKRDDLCPGEDKTLYNEVFKKLLDLGDFIGVEGTLFTTNMGEKSIEVKQFKVLCKTLRPLPLPKVDAQGKVHDEFNDVEQRYRMRYVDLVVNPQVKEVFLKRNRLFNAMREYFNNHGYIEVETPILQAIPGGASARPFITHHNALDIPLYMRIANELYLKRLIVGGFDGVYEFAKNFRNEGMDRTHNPEFTGMEIYVAYKDYNWMMEFTENLLEYCAKAVNGTTKATFGKHEVDFKAPYPRVTMTEAIKRFTGFDITGKSEDELRVFAQSIGIEVDDTMGKGKLIDEIFGEKCEGNFIQPTFITDYPKEMSPLTKEHRSDKNLTERFELMVCGKEIANAYSELNDPIDQRERFEAQMALSERGDDEAMFIDQDFLRALEYGMPPTSGLGIGMDRLIMFLTNNETIQEVLFFPQMRPERKEVELSDDEKLILDLLKKDNKLPLEDVKAKTEFSNKKWDKAIKGLTTKKVAAVSKEGETLFVSING
;
A
#
# COMPACT_ATOMS: atom_id res chain seq x y z
N MET A 1 -1.23 -22.86 -21.09
CA MET A 1 -0.78 -23.75 -19.98
C MET A 1 0.62 -24.22 -20.30
N THR A 2 1.50 -24.19 -19.32
CA THR A 2 2.86 -24.72 -19.45
C THR A 2 2.85 -26.25 -19.37
N GLU A 3 3.92 -26.90 -19.80
CA GLU A 3 4.09 -28.39 -19.68
C GLU A 3 3.93 -28.82 -18.23
N GLN A 4 4.52 -28.10 -17.29
CA GLN A 4 4.40 -28.39 -15.84
C GLN A 4 2.97 -28.31 -15.33
N GLU A 5 2.17 -27.37 -15.82
CA GLU A 5 0.75 -27.28 -15.47
C GLU A 5 -0.06 -28.46 -16.01
N LEU A 6 0.28 -28.97 -17.19
CA LEU A 6 -0.36 -30.17 -17.75
C LEU A 6 -0.03 -31.41 -16.94
N ILE A 7 1.26 -31.65 -16.64
CA ILE A 7 1.73 -32.78 -15.81
C ILE A 7 1.02 -32.79 -14.44
N ARG A 8 0.88 -31.63 -13.80
CA ARG A 8 0.19 -31.51 -12.48
C ARG A 8 -1.30 -31.84 -12.56
N ARG A 9 -1.96 -31.55 -13.70
CA ARG A 9 -3.35 -31.95 -13.94
C ARG A 9 -3.50 -33.44 -14.17
N GLU A 10 -2.54 -34.08 -14.85
CA GLU A 10 -2.50 -35.52 -14.98
C GLU A 10 -2.32 -36.21 -13.62
N LYS A 11 -1.41 -35.70 -12.79
CA LYS A 11 -1.23 -36.18 -11.42
C LYS A 11 -2.48 -36.02 -10.56
N LEU A 12 -3.20 -34.89 -10.71
CA LEU A 12 -4.50 -34.67 -10.07
C LEU A 12 -5.52 -35.75 -10.47
N ALA A 13 -5.62 -36.07 -11.76
CA ALA A 13 -6.51 -37.13 -12.25
C ALA A 13 -6.17 -38.48 -11.62
N LYS A 14 -4.87 -38.83 -11.59
CA LYS A 14 -4.39 -40.08 -10.98
C LYS A 14 -4.67 -40.20 -9.48
N LEU A 15 -4.57 -39.09 -8.73
CA LEU A 15 -4.97 -39.07 -7.31
C LEU A 15 -6.45 -39.45 -7.14
N ARG A 16 -7.33 -38.88 -8.00
CA ARG A 16 -8.76 -39.20 -7.99
C ARG A 16 -9.07 -40.63 -8.38
N GLU A 17 -8.35 -41.18 -9.36
CA GLU A 17 -8.44 -42.60 -9.76
C GLU A 17 -8.05 -43.54 -8.61
N LEU A 18 -7.10 -43.16 -7.76
CA LEU A 18 -6.73 -43.86 -6.54
C LEU A 18 -7.71 -43.69 -5.38
N GLY A 19 -8.83 -42.98 -5.59
CA GLY A 19 -9.84 -42.69 -4.54
C GLY A 19 -9.40 -41.65 -3.55
N ILE A 20 -8.32 -40.91 -3.81
CA ILE A 20 -7.82 -39.84 -2.94
C ILE A 20 -8.50 -38.52 -3.35
N ASN A 21 -9.24 -37.89 -2.41
CA ASN A 21 -9.75 -36.55 -2.61
C ASN A 21 -8.60 -35.54 -2.43
N PRO A 22 -8.15 -34.84 -3.49
CA PRO A 22 -7.02 -33.91 -3.39
C PRO A 22 -7.42 -32.53 -2.86
N TYR A 23 -8.71 -32.32 -2.55
CA TYR A 23 -9.27 -31.08 -1.99
C TYR A 23 -10.35 -31.40 -0.93
N PRO A 24 -9.97 -32.07 0.17
CA PRO A 24 -10.93 -32.41 1.22
C PRO A 24 -11.48 -31.17 1.91
N ALA A 25 -12.75 -31.22 2.29
CA ALA A 25 -13.41 -30.17 3.06
C ALA A 25 -13.39 -30.43 4.58
N GLU A 26 -13.02 -31.65 4.98
CA GLU A 26 -13.03 -32.05 6.38
C GLU A 26 -11.95 -31.35 7.19
N LEU A 27 -12.23 -31.14 8.46
CA LEU A 27 -11.28 -30.64 9.44
C LEU A 27 -10.03 -31.54 9.47
N PHE A 28 -8.85 -30.89 9.41
CA PHE A 28 -7.59 -31.54 9.74
C PHE A 28 -7.10 -31.01 11.10
N PRO A 29 -6.98 -31.85 12.14
CA PRO A 29 -6.84 -31.41 13.54
C PRO A 29 -5.39 -31.06 13.89
N VAL A 30 -4.84 -29.98 13.33
CA VAL A 30 -3.48 -29.49 13.66
C VAL A 30 -3.39 -29.14 15.14
N ASN A 31 -2.40 -29.68 15.84
CA ASN A 31 -2.14 -29.44 17.25
C ASN A 31 -0.76 -28.82 17.52
N PHE A 32 0.11 -28.75 16.51
CA PHE A 32 1.48 -28.19 16.62
C PHE A 32 1.83 -27.38 15.37
N LEU A 33 2.58 -26.31 15.57
CA LEU A 33 3.16 -25.50 14.49
C LEU A 33 4.69 -25.75 14.38
N ALA A 34 5.28 -25.40 13.24
CA ALA A 34 6.71 -25.53 13.03
C ALA A 34 7.54 -24.83 14.13
N LYS A 35 7.12 -23.62 14.54
CA LYS A 35 7.76 -22.87 15.63
C LYS A 35 7.63 -23.56 16.99
N ASP A 36 6.53 -24.25 17.25
CA ASP A 36 6.34 -24.97 18.52
C ASP A 36 7.34 -26.12 18.65
N ILE A 37 7.74 -26.73 17.51
CA ILE A 37 8.76 -27.78 17.47
C ILE A 37 10.12 -27.23 17.92
N GLU A 38 10.44 -25.97 17.64
CA GLU A 38 11.67 -25.36 18.11
C GLU A 38 11.63 -25.06 19.62
N THR A 39 10.49 -24.56 20.12
CA THR A 39 10.35 -23.99 21.46
C THR A 39 9.84 -24.98 22.50
N GLN A 40 9.07 -26.01 22.10
CA GLN A 40 8.40 -26.99 22.95
C GLN A 40 8.77 -28.44 22.56
N TYR A 41 10.00 -28.62 22.05
CA TYR A 41 10.47 -29.92 21.60
C TYR A 41 10.54 -30.94 22.75
N GLU A 42 9.99 -32.11 22.50
CA GLU A 42 10.04 -33.29 23.38
C GLU A 42 10.20 -34.53 22.49
N GLU A 43 11.30 -35.27 22.69
CA GLU A 43 11.59 -36.48 21.90
C GLU A 43 10.47 -37.52 22.08
N GLY A 44 9.98 -38.08 20.98
CA GLY A 44 8.91 -39.07 20.99
C GLY A 44 7.48 -38.50 21.10
N LYS A 45 7.31 -37.19 21.21
CA LYS A 45 5.98 -36.56 21.27
C LYS A 45 5.23 -36.72 19.96
N GLU A 46 3.98 -37.16 20.04
CA GLU A 46 3.08 -37.22 18.89
C GLU A 46 2.57 -35.84 18.52
N VAL A 47 2.64 -35.51 17.23
CA VAL A 47 2.23 -34.22 16.70
C VAL A 47 1.43 -34.40 15.41
N VAL A 48 0.49 -33.46 15.19
CA VAL A 48 -0.28 -33.32 13.98
C VAL A 48 0.01 -31.93 13.41
N VAL A 49 0.61 -31.89 12.22
CA VAL A 49 0.98 -30.64 11.54
C VAL A 49 0.41 -30.60 10.15
N ALA A 50 0.21 -29.41 9.59
CA ALA A 50 -0.18 -29.25 8.20
C ALA A 50 0.55 -28.06 7.58
N GLY A 51 0.86 -28.15 6.31
CA GLY A 51 1.55 -27.08 5.62
C GLY A 51 1.84 -27.41 4.15
N ARG A 52 2.61 -26.56 3.54
CA ARG A 52 3.02 -26.63 2.14
C ARG A 52 4.36 -27.33 2.00
N LEU A 53 4.45 -28.27 1.06
CA LEU A 53 5.70 -28.94 0.71
C LEU A 53 6.63 -28.00 -0.05
N MET A 54 7.80 -27.72 0.51
CA MET A 54 8.77 -26.78 -0.07
C MET A 54 10.00 -27.46 -0.63
N SER A 55 10.32 -28.68 -0.19
CA SER A 55 11.40 -29.49 -0.75
C SER A 55 11.13 -30.99 -0.61
N PHE A 56 11.75 -31.79 -1.50
CA PHE A 56 11.79 -33.23 -1.44
C PHE A 56 13.22 -33.72 -1.61
N ARG A 57 13.61 -34.72 -0.83
CA ARG A 57 14.82 -35.50 -1.05
C ARG A 57 14.45 -37.00 -0.98
N ILE A 58 14.21 -37.59 -2.13
CA ILE A 58 13.81 -38.99 -2.22
C ILE A 58 15.06 -39.91 -2.25
N GLN A 59 15.17 -40.84 -1.27
CA GLN A 59 16.28 -41.76 -1.13
C GLN A 59 15.74 -43.17 -0.89
N GLY A 60 15.46 -43.92 -1.97
CA GLY A 60 15.03 -45.33 -1.88
C GLY A 60 13.78 -45.54 -1.01
N LYS A 61 13.96 -46.19 0.15
CA LYS A 61 12.91 -46.51 1.13
C LYS A 61 12.69 -45.42 2.20
N ALA A 62 13.59 -44.45 2.23
CA ALA A 62 13.50 -43.29 3.15
C ALA A 62 13.54 -41.99 2.35
N SER A 63 12.89 -40.96 2.82
CA SER A 63 12.85 -39.68 2.15
C SER A 63 12.69 -38.54 3.17
N PHE A 64 13.21 -37.40 2.80
CA PHE A 64 13.01 -36.15 3.57
C PHE A 64 12.19 -35.19 2.74
N ALA A 65 11.39 -34.38 3.43
CA ALA A 65 10.69 -33.24 2.86
C ALA A 65 10.71 -32.07 3.84
N THR A 66 10.53 -30.85 3.34
CA THR A 66 10.34 -29.68 4.19
C THR A 66 8.90 -29.21 4.08
N LEU A 67 8.22 -29.12 5.21
CA LEU A 67 6.88 -28.56 5.35
C LEU A 67 6.98 -27.12 5.83
N GLN A 68 6.25 -26.21 5.19
CA GLN A 68 6.14 -24.81 5.62
C GLN A 68 4.70 -24.52 6.05
N ASP A 69 4.54 -24.06 7.29
CA ASP A 69 3.27 -23.56 7.82
C ASP A 69 3.27 -22.03 7.99
N SER A 70 2.32 -21.50 8.77
CA SER A 70 2.23 -20.06 9.04
C SER A 70 3.37 -19.53 9.91
N SER A 71 4.04 -20.37 10.67
CA SER A 71 5.04 -20.02 11.68
C SER A 71 6.49 -20.26 11.27
N GLY A 72 6.73 -21.18 10.33
CA GLY A 72 8.07 -21.55 9.91
C GLY A 72 8.13 -22.80 9.05
N ARG A 73 9.27 -23.47 9.11
CA ARG A 73 9.55 -24.71 8.38
C ARG A 73 9.97 -25.83 9.33
N VAL A 74 9.57 -27.05 9.00
CA VAL A 74 9.98 -28.25 9.73
C VAL A 74 10.35 -29.34 8.74
N GLN A 75 11.35 -30.15 9.12
CA GLN A 75 11.75 -31.33 8.35
C GLN A 75 10.83 -32.51 8.65
N LEU A 76 10.39 -33.17 7.61
CA LEU A 76 9.62 -34.42 7.65
C LEU A 76 10.52 -35.58 7.20
N TYR A 77 10.46 -36.70 7.93
CA TYR A 77 11.15 -37.93 7.59
C TYR A 77 10.14 -39.04 7.29
N PHE A 78 10.16 -39.54 6.07
CA PHE A 78 9.26 -40.57 5.59
C PHE A 78 10.03 -41.90 5.48
N LYS A 79 9.61 -42.92 6.20
CA LYS A 79 10.04 -44.30 6.00
C LYS A 79 8.90 -45.05 5.32
N ARG A 80 9.20 -45.68 4.15
CA ARG A 80 8.21 -46.39 3.36
C ARG A 80 7.48 -47.46 4.17
N ASP A 81 8.24 -48.27 4.91
CA ASP A 81 7.70 -49.43 5.60
C ASP A 81 6.95 -49.07 6.87
N ASP A 82 7.25 -47.92 7.49
CA ASP A 82 6.50 -47.36 8.62
C ASP A 82 5.19 -46.67 8.15
N LEU A 83 5.26 -45.92 7.04
CA LEU A 83 4.10 -45.29 6.44
C LEU A 83 3.12 -46.30 5.83
N CYS A 84 3.65 -47.40 5.29
CA CYS A 84 2.91 -48.48 4.64
C CYS A 84 3.32 -49.81 5.25
N PRO A 85 2.82 -50.21 6.43
CA PRO A 85 3.27 -51.47 7.10
C PRO A 85 2.84 -52.74 6.39
N GLY A 86 1.77 -52.72 5.57
CA GLY A 86 1.30 -53.84 4.77
C GLY A 86 2.09 -54.07 3.47
N GLU A 87 1.59 -54.97 2.61
CA GLU A 87 2.17 -55.23 1.28
C GLU A 87 1.95 -54.08 0.31
N ASP A 88 0.84 -53.38 0.43
CA ASP A 88 0.54 -52.23 -0.41
C ASP A 88 1.43 -51.03 -0.03
N LYS A 89 2.26 -50.61 -0.96
CA LYS A 89 3.17 -49.46 -0.83
C LYS A 89 2.76 -48.30 -1.72
N THR A 90 1.53 -48.26 -2.21
CA THR A 90 1.02 -47.26 -3.15
C THR A 90 1.10 -45.84 -2.56
N LEU A 91 0.76 -45.65 -1.29
CA LEU A 91 0.81 -44.33 -0.64
C LEU A 91 2.22 -43.70 -0.68
N TYR A 92 3.27 -44.52 -0.49
CA TYR A 92 4.65 -44.02 -0.56
C TYR A 92 5.19 -44.01 -2.00
N ASN A 93 5.05 -45.12 -2.76
CA ASN A 93 5.73 -45.28 -4.05
C ASN A 93 5.06 -44.46 -5.16
N GLU A 94 3.73 -44.36 -5.15
CA GLU A 94 2.97 -43.62 -6.17
C GLU A 94 2.57 -42.22 -5.66
N VAL A 95 1.85 -42.15 -4.56
CA VAL A 95 1.31 -40.86 -4.11
C VAL A 95 2.43 -39.90 -3.69
N PHE A 96 3.22 -40.27 -2.68
CA PHE A 96 4.26 -39.39 -2.14
C PHE A 96 5.37 -39.12 -3.18
N LYS A 97 5.91 -40.14 -3.82
CA LYS A 97 7.06 -39.99 -4.72
C LYS A 97 6.74 -39.39 -6.08
N LYS A 98 5.56 -39.67 -6.65
CA LYS A 98 5.27 -39.36 -8.05
C LYS A 98 4.15 -38.36 -8.24
N LEU A 99 3.12 -38.39 -7.39
CA LEU A 99 1.92 -37.57 -7.57
C LEU A 99 1.93 -36.26 -6.80
N LEU A 100 2.67 -36.17 -5.68
CA LEU A 100 2.90 -34.91 -5.01
C LEU A 100 3.92 -34.06 -5.76
N ASP A 101 3.76 -32.73 -5.60
CA ASP A 101 4.66 -31.72 -6.15
C ASP A 101 5.03 -30.68 -5.10
N LEU A 102 6.10 -29.94 -5.33
CA LEU A 102 6.41 -28.76 -4.54
C LEU A 102 5.26 -27.75 -4.62
N GLY A 103 4.84 -27.29 -3.47
CA GLY A 103 3.70 -26.40 -3.32
C GLY A 103 2.43 -27.10 -2.86
N ASP A 104 2.30 -28.43 -2.94
CA ASP A 104 1.13 -29.15 -2.43
C ASP A 104 1.00 -28.99 -0.92
N PHE A 105 -0.22 -28.97 -0.40
CA PHE A 105 -0.46 -29.02 1.03
C PHE A 105 -0.72 -30.45 1.48
N ILE A 106 -0.04 -30.83 2.55
CA ILE A 106 -0.29 -32.09 3.24
C ILE A 106 -0.53 -31.85 4.73
N GLY A 107 -1.33 -32.71 5.32
CA GLY A 107 -1.40 -32.91 6.75
C GLY A 107 -0.61 -34.14 7.15
N VAL A 108 0.09 -34.10 8.26
CA VAL A 108 1.01 -35.14 8.72
C VAL A 108 0.75 -35.44 10.20
N GLU A 109 0.66 -36.72 10.51
CA GLU A 109 0.70 -37.24 11.87
C GLU A 109 2.02 -37.97 12.05
N GLY A 110 2.71 -37.74 13.16
CA GLY A 110 4.02 -38.37 13.41
C GLY A 110 4.58 -38.06 14.77
N THR A 111 5.80 -38.49 15.00
CA THR A 111 6.54 -38.34 16.26
C THR A 111 7.75 -37.42 16.09
N LEU A 112 8.00 -36.56 17.06
CA LEU A 112 9.20 -35.74 17.10
C LEU A 112 10.43 -36.60 17.36
N PHE A 113 11.48 -36.37 16.60
CA PHE A 113 12.78 -37.01 16.81
C PHE A 113 13.92 -36.09 16.35
N THR A 114 15.11 -36.33 16.87
CA THR A 114 16.32 -35.64 16.44
C THR A 114 17.11 -36.52 15.46
N THR A 115 17.43 -35.99 14.31
CA THR A 115 18.27 -36.71 13.33
C THR A 115 19.72 -36.86 13.83
N ASN A 116 20.50 -37.77 13.24
CA ASN A 116 21.92 -37.92 13.55
C ASN A 116 22.76 -36.64 13.35
N MET A 117 22.24 -35.70 12.55
CA MET A 117 22.85 -34.38 12.31
C MET A 117 22.37 -33.32 13.29
N GLY A 118 21.53 -33.67 14.26
CA GLY A 118 21.02 -32.75 15.28
C GLY A 118 19.77 -31.96 14.86
N GLU A 119 19.15 -32.26 13.73
CA GLU A 119 17.97 -31.53 13.27
C GLU A 119 16.68 -32.12 13.85
N LYS A 120 15.87 -31.26 14.50
CA LYS A 120 14.55 -31.60 15.04
C LYS A 120 13.58 -31.84 13.87
N SER A 121 13.01 -33.02 13.80
CA SER A 121 12.24 -33.51 12.66
C SER A 121 11.01 -34.26 13.11
N ILE A 122 10.08 -34.50 12.19
CA ILE A 122 8.90 -35.34 12.41
C ILE A 122 9.09 -36.66 11.65
N GLU A 123 9.10 -37.77 12.36
CA GLU A 123 8.97 -39.09 11.76
C GLU A 123 7.51 -39.34 11.41
N VAL A 124 7.21 -39.35 10.10
CA VAL A 124 5.85 -39.42 9.59
C VAL A 124 5.27 -40.83 9.71
N LYS A 125 4.14 -40.92 10.41
CA LYS A 125 3.35 -42.17 10.55
C LYS A 125 2.22 -42.24 9.53
N GLN A 126 1.56 -41.09 9.32
CA GLN A 126 0.47 -40.92 8.34
C GLN A 126 0.56 -39.54 7.68
N PHE A 127 0.08 -39.46 6.45
CA PHE A 127 -0.16 -38.18 5.80
C PHE A 127 -1.45 -38.19 4.96
N LYS A 128 -2.05 -37.05 4.80
CA LYS A 128 -3.24 -36.78 3.97
C LYS A 128 -2.94 -35.64 3.00
N VAL A 129 -3.34 -35.80 1.74
CA VAL A 129 -3.30 -34.67 0.78
C VAL A 129 -4.42 -33.71 1.13
N LEU A 130 -4.09 -32.45 1.35
CA LEU A 130 -5.04 -31.40 1.71
C LEU A 130 -5.31 -30.44 0.54
N CYS A 131 -4.31 -30.21 -0.34
CA CYS A 131 -4.51 -29.41 -1.53
C CYS A 131 -3.44 -29.75 -2.59
N LYS A 132 -3.87 -30.16 -3.77
CA LYS A 132 -3.00 -30.35 -4.94
C LYS A 132 -2.84 -29.02 -5.68
N THR A 133 -1.61 -28.54 -5.83
CA THR A 133 -1.31 -27.32 -6.58
C THR A 133 -1.19 -27.61 -8.07
N LEU A 134 -1.75 -26.73 -8.90
CA LEU A 134 -1.78 -26.89 -10.36
C LEU A 134 -0.77 -25.97 -11.08
N ARG A 135 -0.14 -25.05 -10.34
CA ARG A 135 0.93 -24.20 -10.87
C ARG A 135 2.20 -24.37 -10.05
N PRO A 136 3.36 -24.47 -10.70
CA PRO A 136 4.63 -24.53 -9.98
C PRO A 136 4.90 -23.20 -9.23
N LEU A 137 5.48 -23.31 -8.04
CA LEU A 137 6.00 -22.14 -7.33
C LEU A 137 7.33 -21.71 -7.98
N PRO A 138 7.57 -20.41 -8.14
CA PRO A 138 8.86 -19.87 -8.58
C PRO A 138 9.86 -19.93 -7.42
N LEU A 139 10.32 -21.13 -7.10
CA LEU A 139 11.31 -21.34 -6.04
C LEU A 139 12.71 -21.14 -6.61
N PRO A 140 13.59 -20.37 -5.94
CA PRO A 140 14.94 -20.15 -6.39
C PRO A 140 15.72 -21.50 -6.47
N LYS A 141 16.46 -21.67 -7.57
CA LYS A 141 17.35 -22.79 -7.80
C LYS A 141 18.78 -22.29 -7.74
N VAL A 142 19.63 -22.97 -6.99
CA VAL A 142 21.05 -22.70 -6.92
C VAL A 142 21.79 -23.71 -7.79
N ASP A 143 22.57 -23.24 -8.78
CA ASP A 143 23.37 -24.10 -9.63
C ASP A 143 24.66 -24.56 -8.91
N ALA A 144 25.42 -25.42 -9.57
CA ALA A 144 26.67 -25.96 -9.02
C ALA A 144 27.74 -24.89 -8.77
N GLN A 145 27.60 -23.70 -9.35
CA GLN A 145 28.47 -22.53 -9.19
C GLN A 145 27.97 -21.58 -8.12
N GLY A 146 26.85 -21.88 -7.44
CA GLY A 146 26.25 -21.05 -6.40
C GLY A 146 25.41 -19.88 -6.94
N LYS A 147 25.14 -19.81 -8.25
CA LYS A 147 24.28 -18.80 -8.85
C LYS A 147 22.82 -19.15 -8.64
N VAL A 148 22.05 -18.17 -8.17
CA VAL A 148 20.61 -18.31 -7.97
C VAL A 148 19.86 -18.04 -9.28
N HIS A 149 18.94 -18.92 -9.63
CA HIS A 149 18.06 -18.83 -10.80
C HIS A 149 16.59 -18.91 -10.34
N ASP A 150 15.68 -18.46 -11.20
CA ASP A 150 14.22 -18.50 -10.97
C ASP A 150 13.76 -17.76 -9.69
N GLU A 151 14.54 -16.78 -9.24
CA GLU A 151 14.18 -15.95 -8.09
C GLU A 151 12.98 -15.05 -8.43
N PHE A 152 11.97 -15.07 -7.56
CA PHE A 152 10.76 -14.25 -7.73
C PHE A 152 10.99 -12.85 -7.16
N ASN A 153 11.76 -12.03 -7.90
CA ASN A 153 12.22 -10.70 -7.49
C ASN A 153 11.72 -9.56 -8.40
N ASP A 154 11.08 -9.87 -9.53
CA ASP A 154 10.44 -8.85 -10.35
C ASP A 154 9.34 -8.14 -9.56
N VAL A 155 9.51 -6.84 -9.35
CA VAL A 155 8.68 -6.02 -8.46
C VAL A 155 7.23 -5.99 -8.91
N GLU A 156 6.97 -5.85 -10.21
CA GLU A 156 5.61 -5.80 -10.75
C GLU A 156 4.91 -7.16 -10.57
N GLN A 157 5.59 -8.26 -10.86
CA GLN A 157 5.05 -9.60 -10.67
C GLN A 157 4.77 -9.91 -9.18
N ARG A 158 5.65 -9.47 -8.28
CA ARG A 158 5.45 -9.61 -6.83
C ARG A 158 4.17 -8.91 -6.37
N TYR A 159 3.89 -7.72 -6.88
CA TYR A 159 2.67 -6.99 -6.51
C TYR A 159 1.42 -7.61 -7.12
N ARG A 160 1.47 -8.06 -8.37
CA ARG A 160 0.34 -8.72 -9.06
C ARG A 160 0.02 -10.08 -8.47
N MET A 161 1.04 -10.83 -8.04
CA MET A 161 0.91 -12.17 -7.47
C MET A 161 1.38 -12.18 -6.00
N ARG A 162 0.89 -11.24 -5.19
CA ARG A 162 1.26 -11.11 -3.77
C ARG A 162 1.08 -12.42 -2.99
N TYR A 163 0.09 -13.23 -3.34
CA TYR A 163 -0.13 -14.55 -2.76
C TYR A 163 1.01 -15.54 -3.04
N VAL A 164 1.74 -15.38 -4.15
CA VAL A 164 2.97 -16.13 -4.44
C VAL A 164 4.15 -15.52 -3.69
N ASP A 165 4.29 -14.20 -3.75
CA ASP A 165 5.32 -13.43 -3.05
C ASP A 165 5.39 -13.78 -1.56
N LEU A 166 4.24 -13.82 -0.88
CA LEU A 166 4.13 -14.21 0.53
C LEU A 166 4.58 -15.65 0.83
N VAL A 167 4.53 -16.54 -0.16
CA VAL A 167 5.00 -17.95 -0.02
C VAL A 167 6.51 -18.05 -0.17
N VAL A 168 7.05 -17.39 -1.21
CA VAL A 168 8.45 -17.58 -1.61
C VAL A 168 9.41 -16.57 -0.97
N ASN A 169 8.92 -15.42 -0.54
CA ASN A 169 9.65 -14.33 0.10
C ASN A 169 9.16 -14.10 1.55
N PRO A 170 9.64 -14.87 2.54
CA PRO A 170 9.13 -14.81 3.92
C PRO A 170 9.23 -13.43 4.57
N GLN A 171 10.25 -12.63 4.20
CA GLN A 171 10.45 -11.27 4.69
C GLN A 171 9.28 -10.33 4.35
N VAL A 172 8.57 -10.57 3.26
CA VAL A 172 7.38 -9.78 2.87
C VAL A 172 6.25 -9.97 3.88
N LYS A 173 6.08 -11.19 4.41
CA LYS A 173 5.07 -11.48 5.43
C LYS A 173 5.33 -10.70 6.72
N GLU A 174 6.61 -10.52 7.11
CA GLU A 174 6.96 -9.78 8.34
C GLU A 174 6.53 -8.31 8.27
N VAL A 175 6.54 -7.68 7.11
CA VAL A 175 6.03 -6.31 6.92
C VAL A 175 4.56 -6.23 7.36
N PHE A 176 3.73 -7.18 6.93
CA PHE A 176 2.31 -7.20 7.26
C PHE A 176 2.04 -7.60 8.71
N LEU A 177 2.87 -8.43 9.32
CA LEU A 177 2.81 -8.73 10.76
C LEU A 177 3.16 -7.47 11.58
N LYS A 178 4.17 -6.71 11.17
CA LYS A 178 4.52 -5.43 11.79
C LYS A 178 3.40 -4.40 11.61
N ARG A 179 2.78 -4.35 10.42
CA ARG A 179 1.59 -3.51 10.18
C ARG A 179 0.46 -3.84 11.17
N ASN A 180 0.17 -5.11 11.38
CA ASN A 180 -0.84 -5.53 12.36
C ASN A 180 -0.48 -5.13 13.79
N ARG A 181 0.80 -5.27 14.19
CA ARG A 181 1.28 -4.81 15.50
C ARG A 181 1.10 -3.30 15.67
N LEU A 182 1.38 -2.51 14.63
CA LEU A 182 1.17 -1.06 14.63
C LEU A 182 -0.28 -0.70 14.93
N PHE A 183 -1.24 -1.28 14.20
CA PHE A 183 -2.66 -1.02 14.40
C PHE A 183 -3.12 -1.41 15.81
N ASN A 184 -2.68 -2.56 16.32
CA ASN A 184 -3.01 -3.00 17.67
C ASN A 184 -2.43 -2.08 18.74
N ALA A 185 -1.19 -1.63 18.58
CA ALA A 185 -0.54 -0.70 19.49
C ALA A 185 -1.26 0.65 19.54
N MET A 186 -1.65 1.20 18.39
CA MET A 186 -2.44 2.44 18.35
C MET A 186 -3.79 2.29 19.03
N ARG A 187 -4.53 1.19 18.75
CA ARG A 187 -5.81 0.92 19.43
C ARG A 187 -5.64 0.82 20.94
N GLU A 188 -4.63 0.09 21.40
CA GLU A 188 -4.33 -0.03 22.83
C GLU A 188 -4.05 1.35 23.43
N TYR A 189 -3.22 2.16 22.76
CA TYR A 189 -2.89 3.49 23.22
C TYR A 189 -4.13 4.39 23.35
N PHE A 190 -5.00 4.43 22.34
CA PHE A 190 -6.23 5.24 22.35
C PHE A 190 -7.25 4.73 23.38
N ASN A 191 -7.46 3.43 23.46
CA ASN A 191 -8.39 2.82 24.42
C ASN A 191 -7.95 3.07 25.88
N ASN A 192 -6.64 3.06 26.14
CA ASN A 192 -6.09 3.39 27.47
C ASN A 192 -6.30 4.87 27.84
N HIS A 193 -6.50 5.76 26.85
CA HIS A 193 -6.91 7.16 27.07
C HIS A 193 -8.43 7.34 27.15
N GLY A 194 -9.22 6.27 27.01
CA GLY A 194 -10.67 6.31 27.05
C GLY A 194 -11.34 6.78 25.75
N TYR A 195 -10.62 6.81 24.63
CA TYR A 195 -11.16 7.19 23.33
C TYR A 195 -11.83 6.00 22.64
N ILE A 196 -12.81 6.28 21.80
CA ILE A 196 -13.73 5.28 21.21
C ILE A 196 -13.44 5.14 19.71
N GLU A 197 -13.21 3.90 19.26
CA GLU A 197 -13.17 3.59 17.81
C GLU A 197 -14.59 3.67 17.23
N VAL A 198 -14.74 4.39 16.13
CA VAL A 198 -16.02 4.59 15.45
C VAL A 198 -15.90 4.28 13.96
N GLU A 199 -17.04 4.14 13.30
CA GLU A 199 -17.13 4.00 11.84
C GLU A 199 -18.03 5.09 11.28
N THR A 200 -17.57 5.78 10.23
CA THR A 200 -18.32 6.83 9.55
C THR A 200 -18.55 6.47 8.08
N PRO A 201 -19.52 7.11 7.38
CA PRO A 201 -19.88 6.72 6.04
C PRO A 201 -18.72 6.81 5.03
N ILE A 202 -18.51 5.74 4.25
CA ILE A 202 -17.63 5.75 3.08
C ILE A 202 -18.32 6.45 1.90
N LEU A 203 -19.62 6.18 1.70
CA LEU A 203 -20.41 6.84 0.66
C LEU A 203 -21.01 8.12 1.23
N GLN A 204 -20.65 9.25 0.65
CA GLN A 204 -21.03 10.58 1.12
C GLN A 204 -21.82 11.32 0.05
N ALA A 205 -22.79 12.11 0.47
CA ALA A 205 -23.56 12.97 -0.44
C ALA A 205 -22.74 14.18 -0.92
N ILE A 206 -21.80 14.64 -0.09
CA ILE A 206 -20.90 15.75 -0.35
C ILE A 206 -19.49 15.33 0.07
N PRO A 207 -18.49 15.37 -0.81
CA PRO A 207 -17.11 15.12 -0.42
C PRO A 207 -16.56 16.33 0.37
N GLY A 208 -15.80 16.08 1.42
CA GLY A 208 -15.24 17.15 2.26
C GLY A 208 -14.20 16.64 3.25
N GLY A 209 -13.58 17.57 4.00
CA GLY A 209 -12.55 17.25 4.98
C GLY A 209 -11.12 17.22 4.42
N ALA A 210 -10.93 17.38 3.12
CA ALA A 210 -9.64 17.48 2.46
C ALA A 210 -9.77 18.17 1.09
N SER A 211 -8.65 18.64 0.53
CA SER A 211 -8.56 19.10 -0.84
C SER A 211 -8.07 17.90 -1.69
N ALA A 212 -8.99 17.25 -2.40
CA ALA A 212 -8.68 16.09 -3.25
C ALA A 212 -9.82 15.79 -4.21
N ARG A 213 -9.52 15.17 -5.33
CA ARG A 213 -10.54 14.75 -6.32
C ARG A 213 -11.22 13.45 -5.88
N PRO A 214 -12.56 13.41 -5.72
CA PRO A 214 -13.28 12.21 -5.28
C PRO A 214 -13.51 11.22 -6.43
N PHE A 215 -13.70 9.94 -6.08
CA PHE A 215 -14.39 8.97 -6.94
C PHE A 215 -15.89 9.17 -6.83
N ILE A 216 -16.59 9.20 -7.97
CA ILE A 216 -18.05 9.38 -8.05
C ILE A 216 -18.69 8.04 -8.37
N THR A 217 -19.75 7.70 -7.66
CA THR A 217 -20.59 6.53 -7.91
C THR A 217 -22.08 6.94 -8.00
N HIS A 218 -22.96 6.00 -8.31
CA HIS A 218 -24.38 6.26 -8.47
C HIS A 218 -25.21 5.31 -7.61
N HIS A 219 -26.17 5.85 -6.84
CA HIS A 219 -27.13 5.07 -6.06
C HIS A 219 -28.37 4.79 -6.89
N ASN A 220 -28.47 3.60 -7.47
CA ASN A 220 -29.50 3.24 -8.45
C ASN A 220 -30.93 3.42 -7.93
N ALA A 221 -31.22 3.05 -6.68
CA ALA A 221 -32.58 3.11 -6.15
C ALA A 221 -33.07 4.54 -5.86
N LEU A 222 -32.14 5.48 -5.57
CA LEU A 222 -32.46 6.87 -5.28
C LEU A 222 -32.20 7.78 -6.48
N ASP A 223 -31.55 7.26 -7.53
CA ASP A 223 -31.14 7.99 -8.72
C ASP A 223 -30.32 9.26 -8.40
N ILE A 224 -29.34 9.13 -7.48
CA ILE A 224 -28.47 10.22 -7.05
C ILE A 224 -26.99 9.85 -7.17
N PRO A 225 -26.09 10.84 -7.44
CA PRO A 225 -24.65 10.64 -7.31
C PRO A 225 -24.27 10.53 -5.81
N LEU A 226 -23.29 9.69 -5.53
CA LEU A 226 -22.60 9.62 -4.25
C LEU A 226 -21.09 9.69 -4.49
N TYR A 227 -20.36 10.11 -3.48
CA TYR A 227 -18.92 10.25 -3.53
C TYR A 227 -18.27 9.29 -2.54
N MET A 228 -17.21 8.62 -2.95
CA MET A 228 -16.36 7.90 -2.00
C MET A 228 -15.56 8.92 -1.19
N ARG A 229 -15.54 8.77 0.12
CA ARG A 229 -14.90 9.75 1.02
C ARG A 229 -13.43 10.00 0.69
N ILE A 230 -13.04 11.24 0.71
CA ILE A 230 -11.64 11.71 0.60
C ILE A 230 -11.00 11.88 1.98
N ALA A 231 -11.81 12.07 3.02
CA ALA A 231 -11.49 12.15 4.44
C ALA A 231 -12.74 11.81 5.28
N ASN A 232 -12.54 11.52 6.55
CA ASN A 232 -13.63 11.25 7.51
C ASN A 232 -13.81 12.37 8.55
N GLU A 233 -13.02 13.43 8.49
CA GLU A 233 -12.93 14.56 9.40
C GLU A 233 -14.29 15.15 9.79
N LEU A 234 -15.11 15.54 8.80
CA LEU A 234 -16.36 16.26 9.08
C LEU A 234 -17.38 15.40 9.83
N TYR A 235 -17.33 14.09 9.67
CA TYR A 235 -18.19 13.16 10.42
C TYR A 235 -17.69 12.93 11.84
N LEU A 236 -16.37 12.85 12.05
CA LEU A 236 -15.78 12.71 13.40
C LEU A 236 -16.03 13.96 14.25
N LYS A 237 -15.94 15.16 13.66
CA LYS A 237 -16.31 16.43 14.33
C LYS A 237 -17.78 16.45 14.75
N ARG A 238 -18.70 15.92 13.94
CA ARG A 238 -20.12 15.80 14.32
C ARG A 238 -20.32 14.89 15.54
N LEU A 239 -19.47 13.88 15.74
CA LEU A 239 -19.52 13.03 16.94
C LEU A 239 -19.05 13.80 18.18
N ILE A 240 -18.09 14.70 18.05
CA ILE A 240 -17.68 15.62 19.13
C ILE A 240 -18.84 16.57 19.48
N VAL A 241 -19.53 17.12 18.48
CA VAL A 241 -20.79 17.88 18.72
C VAL A 241 -21.82 17.02 19.44
N GLY A 242 -21.89 15.73 19.14
CA GLY A 242 -22.77 14.74 19.80
C GLY A 242 -22.40 14.42 21.24
N GLY A 243 -21.27 14.95 21.77
CA GLY A 243 -20.88 14.82 23.17
C GLY A 243 -19.87 13.71 23.48
N PHE A 244 -19.15 13.18 22.48
CA PHE A 244 -18.01 12.32 22.73
C PHE A 244 -16.77 13.16 23.09
N ASP A 245 -16.03 12.75 24.12
CA ASP A 245 -14.79 13.42 24.52
C ASP A 245 -13.62 13.10 23.61
N GLY A 246 -13.61 11.91 22.99
CA GLY A 246 -12.58 11.49 22.04
C GLY A 246 -13.04 10.33 21.18
N VAL A 247 -12.91 10.49 19.87
CA VAL A 247 -13.27 9.47 18.87
C VAL A 247 -12.13 9.28 17.87
N TYR A 248 -11.92 8.05 17.41
CA TYR A 248 -10.95 7.77 16.36
C TYR A 248 -11.47 6.75 15.34
N GLU A 249 -10.95 6.79 14.14
CA GLU A 249 -11.27 5.83 13.07
C GLU A 249 -10.03 5.47 12.26
N PHE A 250 -9.83 4.18 12.02
CA PHE A 250 -8.93 3.70 10.97
C PHE A 250 -9.72 3.62 9.66
N ALA A 251 -9.55 4.61 8.82
CA ALA A 251 -10.39 4.84 7.66
C ALA A 251 -9.71 4.48 6.34
N LYS A 252 -10.43 3.81 5.44
CA LYS A 252 -10.10 3.81 4.03
C LYS A 252 -10.61 5.09 3.40
N ASN A 253 -9.69 5.88 2.84
CA ASN A 253 -9.97 7.09 2.09
C ASN A 253 -9.59 6.88 0.62
N PHE A 254 -10.26 7.61 -0.28
CA PHE A 254 -10.19 7.40 -1.73
C PHE A 254 -9.92 8.74 -2.41
N ARG A 255 -8.83 8.84 -3.16
CA ARG A 255 -8.48 10.03 -3.94
C ARG A 255 -8.24 9.65 -5.39
N ASN A 256 -8.99 10.24 -6.31
CA ASN A 256 -8.94 9.94 -7.73
C ASN A 256 -7.79 10.71 -8.42
N GLU A 257 -6.59 10.37 -8.00
CA GLU A 257 -5.33 11.02 -8.38
C GLU A 257 -4.34 10.00 -8.97
N GLY A 258 -3.13 10.45 -9.28
CA GLY A 258 -2.07 9.60 -9.80
C GLY A 258 -1.58 8.54 -8.81
N MET A 259 -0.97 7.50 -9.34
CA MET A 259 -0.30 6.45 -8.57
C MET A 259 1.21 6.58 -8.73
N ASP A 260 1.92 6.67 -7.61
CA ASP A 260 3.38 6.71 -7.58
C ASP A 260 3.95 5.84 -6.45
N ARG A 261 5.20 6.08 -6.06
CA ARG A 261 5.87 5.32 -5.00
C ARG A 261 5.29 5.58 -3.60
N THR A 262 4.56 6.68 -3.40
CA THR A 262 4.06 7.16 -2.10
C THR A 262 2.56 7.34 -2.07
N HIS A 263 1.89 7.27 -3.23
CA HIS A 263 0.45 7.47 -3.38
C HIS A 263 -0.23 6.26 -4.01
N ASN A 264 -1.37 5.88 -3.43
CA ASN A 264 -2.29 4.88 -3.95
C ASN A 264 -3.71 5.46 -3.88
N PRO A 265 -4.56 5.27 -4.90
CA PRO A 265 -5.90 5.87 -4.93
C PRO A 265 -6.80 5.47 -3.75
N GLU A 266 -6.52 4.34 -3.15
CA GLU A 266 -7.11 3.84 -1.90
C GLU A 266 -6.00 3.68 -0.86
N PHE A 267 -6.11 4.38 0.27
CA PHE A 267 -5.11 4.34 1.33
C PHE A 267 -5.77 4.29 2.71
N THR A 268 -4.99 3.98 3.73
CA THR A 268 -5.47 3.95 5.11
C THR A 268 -4.95 5.17 5.87
N GLY A 269 -5.87 6.01 6.34
CA GLY A 269 -5.61 7.03 7.35
C GLY A 269 -6.10 6.57 8.73
N MET A 270 -5.51 7.12 9.78
CA MET A 270 -6.07 7.11 11.12
C MET A 270 -6.36 8.55 11.49
N GLU A 271 -7.60 8.85 11.87
CA GLU A 271 -7.96 10.15 12.38
C GLU A 271 -8.52 10.03 13.80
N ILE A 272 -8.15 10.99 14.65
CA ILE A 272 -8.63 11.11 16.04
C ILE A 272 -8.96 12.56 16.34
N TYR A 273 -10.07 12.78 17.04
CA TYR A 273 -10.55 14.09 17.49
C TYR A 273 -10.81 14.03 18.97
N VAL A 274 -10.25 15.00 19.73
CA VAL A 274 -10.33 15.04 21.20
C VAL A 274 -10.79 16.42 21.66
N ALA A 275 -11.92 16.44 22.38
CA ALA A 275 -12.49 17.62 22.97
C ALA A 275 -11.61 18.21 24.09
N TYR A 276 -11.69 19.53 24.28
CA TYR A 276 -10.97 20.30 25.30
C TYR A 276 -9.45 20.21 25.19
N LYS A 277 -8.93 19.97 23.97
CA LYS A 277 -7.52 19.94 23.62
C LYS A 277 -7.21 20.93 22.51
N ASP A 278 -5.93 21.31 22.41
CA ASP A 278 -5.40 22.16 21.36
C ASP A 278 -4.22 21.51 20.63
N TYR A 279 -3.69 22.16 19.61
CA TYR A 279 -2.60 21.62 18.79
C TYR A 279 -1.29 21.43 19.56
N ASN A 280 -1.03 22.21 20.63
CA ASN A 280 0.15 22.00 21.46
C ASN A 280 0.08 20.67 22.22
N TRP A 281 -1.07 20.40 22.84
CA TRP A 281 -1.33 19.11 23.48
C TRP A 281 -1.26 17.96 22.44
N MET A 282 -1.76 18.19 21.22
CA MET A 282 -1.76 17.19 20.18
C MET A 282 -0.34 16.88 19.68
N MET A 283 0.59 17.86 19.67
CA MET A 283 2.01 17.58 19.39
C MET A 283 2.61 16.61 20.42
N GLU A 284 2.40 16.87 21.72
CA GLU A 284 2.88 15.98 22.79
C GLU A 284 2.23 14.59 22.73
N PHE A 285 0.94 14.55 22.42
CA PHE A 285 0.23 13.28 22.23
C PHE A 285 0.79 12.49 21.05
N THR A 286 1.05 13.14 19.92
CA THR A 286 1.57 12.52 18.69
C THR A 286 2.98 11.95 18.89
N GLU A 287 3.90 12.72 19.49
CA GLU A 287 5.27 12.23 19.70
C GLU A 287 5.31 11.04 20.66
N ASN A 288 4.49 11.03 21.73
CA ASN A 288 4.38 9.91 22.66
C ASN A 288 3.71 8.67 22.01
N LEU A 289 2.67 8.88 21.19
CA LEU A 289 2.02 7.82 20.42
C LEU A 289 3.01 7.13 19.47
N LEU A 290 3.78 7.92 18.71
CA LEU A 290 4.71 7.36 17.72
C LEU A 290 5.90 6.67 18.37
N GLU A 291 6.41 7.19 19.49
CA GLU A 291 7.41 6.48 20.30
C GLU A 291 6.88 5.13 20.81
N TYR A 292 5.64 5.10 21.31
CA TYR A 292 4.99 3.86 21.76
C TYR A 292 4.86 2.86 20.62
N CYS A 293 4.38 3.31 19.47
CA CYS A 293 4.20 2.47 18.28
C CYS A 293 5.53 1.92 17.73
N ALA A 294 6.58 2.75 17.66
CA ALA A 294 7.90 2.30 17.22
C ALA A 294 8.46 1.19 18.12
N LYS A 295 8.33 1.34 19.44
CA LYS A 295 8.72 0.29 20.41
C LYS A 295 7.90 -0.98 20.22
N ALA A 296 6.60 -0.89 20.03
CA ALA A 296 5.72 -2.06 19.83
C ALA A 296 6.04 -2.82 18.53
N VAL A 297 6.42 -2.12 17.48
CA VAL A 297 6.69 -2.70 16.15
C VAL A 297 8.12 -3.25 16.05
N ASN A 298 9.11 -2.50 16.53
CA ASN A 298 10.54 -2.78 16.34
C ASN A 298 11.30 -3.14 17.63
N GLY A 299 10.67 -3.04 18.80
CA GLY A 299 11.33 -3.23 20.10
C GLY A 299 12.24 -2.05 20.51
N THR A 300 12.30 -0.99 19.69
CA THR A 300 13.13 0.21 19.90
C THR A 300 12.43 1.42 19.28
N THR A 301 12.86 2.64 19.67
CA THR A 301 12.38 3.89 19.05
C THR A 301 12.96 4.14 17.66
N LYS A 302 14.02 3.42 17.30
CA LYS A 302 14.76 3.62 16.05
C LYS A 302 14.21 2.76 14.91
N ALA A 303 14.21 3.34 13.72
CA ALA A 303 13.90 2.66 12.47
C ALA A 303 14.91 3.08 11.38
N THR A 304 15.18 2.19 10.43
CA THR A 304 15.93 2.53 9.22
C THR A 304 14.96 2.85 8.11
N PHE A 305 15.22 3.91 7.34
CA PHE A 305 14.49 4.21 6.12
C PHE A 305 15.46 4.65 5.01
N GLY A 306 15.61 3.80 4.01
CA GLY A 306 16.65 3.97 2.98
C GLY A 306 18.05 4.01 3.63
N LYS A 307 18.73 5.14 3.49
CA LYS A 307 20.06 5.38 4.07
C LYS A 307 20.04 6.06 5.45
N HIS A 308 18.87 6.39 5.98
CA HIS A 308 18.73 7.18 7.20
C HIS A 308 18.32 6.31 8.39
N GLU A 309 18.91 6.56 9.54
CA GLU A 309 18.39 6.11 10.83
C GLU A 309 17.47 7.21 11.37
N VAL A 310 16.22 6.86 11.65
CA VAL A 310 15.19 7.74 12.20
C VAL A 310 14.90 7.32 13.63
N ASP A 311 14.94 8.25 14.58
CA ASP A 311 14.62 7.99 15.99
C ASP A 311 13.27 8.66 16.34
N PHE A 312 12.27 7.83 16.64
CA PHE A 312 10.94 8.27 17.07
C PHE A 312 10.85 8.57 18.57
N LYS A 313 11.99 8.78 19.23
CA LYS A 313 12.02 9.15 20.65
C LYS A 313 11.57 10.61 20.85
N ALA A 314 10.57 10.81 21.69
CA ALA A 314 10.11 12.14 22.10
C ALA A 314 11.16 12.86 23.00
N PRO A 315 11.18 14.23 23.04
CA PRO A 315 10.37 15.15 22.25
C PRO A 315 10.93 15.46 20.86
N TYR A 316 10.05 15.85 19.92
CA TYR A 316 10.47 16.25 18.57
C TYR A 316 10.69 17.77 18.48
N PRO A 317 11.61 18.25 17.62
CA PRO A 317 11.76 19.67 17.31
C PRO A 317 10.47 20.26 16.74
N ARG A 318 10.25 21.55 17.06
CA ARG A 318 9.14 22.36 16.53
C ARG A 318 9.75 23.54 15.78
N VAL A 319 9.35 23.73 14.52
CA VAL A 319 9.85 24.77 13.62
C VAL A 319 8.65 25.40 12.91
N THR A 320 8.51 26.72 12.93
CA THR A 320 7.42 27.37 12.21
C THR A 320 7.67 27.29 10.69
N MET A 321 6.60 27.28 9.88
CA MET A 321 6.73 27.28 8.42
C MET A 321 7.54 28.48 7.92
N THR A 322 7.31 29.66 8.50
CA THR A 322 8.07 30.87 8.16
C THR A 322 9.56 30.74 8.48
N GLU A 323 9.91 30.18 9.65
CA GLU A 323 11.31 29.91 10.00
C GLU A 323 11.96 28.89 9.09
N ALA A 324 11.24 27.83 8.72
CA ALA A 324 11.73 26.81 7.79
C ALA A 324 12.05 27.42 6.41
N ILE A 325 11.10 28.16 5.84
CA ILE A 325 11.30 28.83 4.54
C ILE A 325 12.48 29.81 4.61
N LYS A 326 12.51 30.65 5.62
CA LYS A 326 13.61 31.61 5.81
C LYS A 326 14.97 30.93 5.98
N ARG A 327 15.02 29.82 6.73
CA ARG A 327 16.24 29.05 6.98
C ARG A 327 16.81 28.42 5.71
N PHE A 328 15.97 27.85 4.87
CA PHE A 328 16.44 27.08 3.70
C PHE A 328 16.50 27.89 2.41
N THR A 329 15.76 28.99 2.30
CA THR A 329 15.73 29.83 1.09
C THR A 329 16.35 31.22 1.28
N GLY A 330 16.50 31.67 2.53
CA GLY A 330 16.90 33.03 2.85
C GLY A 330 15.78 34.07 2.72
N PHE A 331 14.58 33.65 2.27
CA PHE A 331 13.45 34.54 2.02
C PHE A 331 12.47 34.53 3.19
N ASP A 332 12.12 35.73 3.68
CA ASP A 332 11.13 35.90 4.76
C ASP A 332 9.76 36.16 4.15
N ILE A 333 8.82 35.23 4.33
CA ILE A 333 7.46 35.34 3.80
C ILE A 333 6.54 36.25 4.61
N THR A 334 6.99 36.71 5.78
CA THR A 334 6.17 37.54 6.68
C THR A 334 5.72 38.82 6.00
N GLY A 335 4.40 39.03 5.93
CA GLY A 335 3.80 40.23 5.34
C GLY A 335 3.92 40.35 3.82
N LYS A 336 4.43 39.31 3.12
CA LYS A 336 4.57 39.34 1.67
C LYS A 336 3.22 39.21 0.95
N SER A 337 3.09 39.95 -0.15
CA SER A 337 1.96 39.85 -1.06
C SER A 337 2.04 38.63 -1.93
N GLU A 338 0.94 38.24 -2.57
CA GLU A 338 0.90 37.16 -3.54
C GLU A 338 1.89 37.38 -4.69
N ASP A 339 1.95 38.60 -5.23
CA ASP A 339 2.87 38.95 -6.32
C ASP A 339 4.35 38.81 -5.91
N GLU A 340 4.72 39.24 -4.69
CA GLU A 340 6.08 39.07 -4.17
C GLU A 340 6.46 37.58 -4.02
N LEU A 341 5.54 36.76 -3.53
CA LEU A 341 5.73 35.30 -3.42
C LEU A 341 5.85 34.64 -4.79
N ARG A 342 5.03 35.05 -5.75
CA ARG A 342 5.06 34.57 -7.14
C ARG A 342 6.39 34.87 -7.81
N VAL A 343 6.86 36.10 -7.71
CA VAL A 343 8.17 36.51 -8.23
C VAL A 343 9.31 35.72 -7.56
N PHE A 344 9.24 35.51 -6.25
CA PHE A 344 10.23 34.74 -5.54
C PHE A 344 10.21 33.26 -5.95
N ALA A 345 9.06 32.61 -6.01
CA ALA A 345 8.91 31.22 -6.43
C ALA A 345 9.49 30.98 -7.84
N GLN A 346 9.19 31.86 -8.79
CA GLN A 346 9.78 31.82 -10.14
C GLN A 346 11.30 32.01 -10.11
N SER A 347 11.83 32.88 -9.26
CA SER A 347 13.27 33.15 -9.16
C SER A 347 14.08 31.94 -8.67
N ILE A 348 13.44 31.03 -7.91
CA ILE A 348 14.06 29.80 -7.40
C ILE A 348 13.71 28.55 -8.23
N GLY A 349 13.10 28.75 -9.42
CA GLY A 349 12.82 27.72 -10.41
C GLY A 349 11.56 26.89 -10.16
N ILE A 350 10.60 27.42 -9.40
CA ILE A 350 9.28 26.80 -9.22
C ILE A 350 8.36 27.23 -10.38
N GLU A 351 7.70 26.26 -11.02
CA GLU A 351 6.69 26.54 -12.04
C GLU A 351 5.44 27.10 -11.34
N VAL A 352 5.00 28.26 -11.78
CA VAL A 352 3.87 28.99 -11.18
C VAL A 352 2.87 29.35 -12.26
N ASP A 353 1.61 29.01 -12.05
CA ASP A 353 0.50 29.40 -12.92
C ASP A 353 -0.41 30.48 -12.28
N ASP A 354 -1.31 31.06 -13.06
CA ASP A 354 -2.18 32.15 -12.62
C ASP A 354 -3.28 31.72 -11.63
N THR A 355 -3.50 30.41 -11.45
CA THR A 355 -4.50 29.87 -10.52
C THR A 355 -3.97 29.77 -9.09
N MET A 356 -2.66 29.77 -8.91
CA MET A 356 -2.01 29.66 -7.61
C MET A 356 -2.18 30.93 -6.77
N GLY A 357 -3.00 30.86 -5.74
CA GLY A 357 -3.13 31.90 -4.74
C GLY A 357 -1.97 31.89 -3.73
N LYS A 358 -1.96 32.88 -2.81
CA LYS A 358 -0.89 33.08 -1.81
C LYS A 358 -0.57 31.80 -1.01
N GLY A 359 -1.58 31.09 -0.52
CA GLY A 359 -1.40 29.84 0.23
C GLY A 359 -0.66 28.77 -0.60
N LYS A 360 -1.10 28.53 -1.83
CA LYS A 360 -0.49 27.54 -2.73
C LYS A 360 0.97 27.88 -3.07
N LEU A 361 1.27 29.16 -3.29
CA LEU A 361 2.64 29.62 -3.54
C LEU A 361 3.58 29.32 -2.36
N ILE A 362 3.11 29.53 -1.12
CA ILE A 362 3.88 29.24 0.09
C ILE A 362 4.10 27.72 0.21
N ASP A 363 3.07 26.93 -0.07
CA ASP A 363 3.11 25.46 -0.06
C ASP A 363 4.15 24.92 -1.05
N GLU A 364 4.13 25.39 -2.29
CA GLU A 364 5.11 25.01 -3.32
C GLU A 364 6.55 25.40 -2.94
N ILE A 365 6.74 26.61 -2.37
CA ILE A 365 8.07 27.04 -1.89
C ILE A 365 8.56 26.11 -0.77
N PHE A 366 7.69 25.76 0.17
CA PHE A 366 8.04 24.87 1.27
C PHE A 366 8.32 23.45 0.77
N GLY A 367 7.44 22.88 -0.04
CA GLY A 367 7.57 21.52 -0.60
C GLY A 367 8.88 21.35 -1.38
N GLU A 368 9.15 22.25 -2.33
CA GLU A 368 10.31 22.15 -3.21
C GLU A 368 11.66 22.45 -2.53
N LYS A 369 11.70 23.33 -1.53
CA LYS A 369 12.96 23.82 -0.95
C LYS A 369 13.19 23.44 0.50
N CYS A 370 12.16 23.07 1.26
CA CYS A 370 12.30 22.87 2.71
C CYS A 370 12.07 21.42 3.14
N GLU A 371 11.02 20.75 2.64
CA GLU A 371 10.59 19.42 3.09
C GLU A 371 11.72 18.40 3.15
N GLY A 372 12.49 18.27 2.06
CA GLY A 372 13.57 17.29 1.92
C GLY A 372 14.69 17.39 2.96
N ASN A 373 14.73 18.49 3.73
CA ASN A 373 15.76 18.71 4.75
C ASN A 373 15.38 18.12 6.13
N PHE A 374 14.12 17.77 6.35
CA PHE A 374 13.63 17.24 7.63
C PHE A 374 13.75 15.71 7.65
N ILE A 375 14.91 15.20 8.08
CA ILE A 375 15.17 13.76 8.14
C ILE A 375 14.60 13.16 9.43
N GLN A 376 14.88 13.77 10.60
CA GLN A 376 14.33 13.33 11.88
C GLN A 376 12.91 13.86 12.06
N PRO A 377 12.05 13.18 12.85
CA PRO A 377 10.71 13.65 13.15
C PRO A 377 10.73 15.11 13.63
N THR A 378 10.07 15.99 12.89
CA THR A 378 10.06 17.43 13.17
C THR A 378 8.67 17.98 12.90
N PHE A 379 8.08 18.67 13.86
CA PHE A 379 6.83 19.40 13.67
C PHE A 379 7.09 20.72 12.93
N ILE A 380 6.40 20.91 11.82
CA ILE A 380 6.28 22.20 11.15
C ILE A 380 4.99 22.82 11.60
N THR A 381 5.06 24.03 12.18
CA THR A 381 3.92 24.67 12.86
C THR A 381 3.54 26.00 12.21
N ASP A 382 2.37 26.52 12.61
CA ASP A 382 1.92 27.88 12.35
C ASP A 382 1.80 28.18 10.85
N TYR A 383 0.92 27.41 10.20
CA TYR A 383 0.63 27.52 8.77
C TYR A 383 -0.17 28.79 8.44
N PRO A 384 0.05 29.40 7.26
CA PRO A 384 -0.78 30.49 6.79
C PRO A 384 -2.27 30.13 6.74
N LYS A 385 -3.12 31.13 7.07
CA LYS A 385 -4.58 30.94 7.17
C LYS A 385 -5.20 30.46 5.86
N GLU A 386 -4.68 30.92 4.73
CA GLU A 386 -5.15 30.60 3.40
C GLU A 386 -5.00 29.12 3.03
N MET A 387 -4.07 28.40 3.71
CA MET A 387 -3.80 26.97 3.48
C MET A 387 -4.66 26.04 4.34
N SER A 388 -5.48 26.56 5.25
CA SER A 388 -6.05 25.75 6.33
C SER A 388 -7.52 26.10 6.61
N PRO A 389 -8.46 25.73 5.71
CA PRO A 389 -9.86 26.17 5.79
C PRO A 389 -10.65 25.60 6.99
N LEU A 390 -10.18 24.52 7.63
CA LEU A 390 -10.86 23.83 8.74
C LEU A 390 -10.18 24.09 10.10
N THR A 391 -9.12 24.91 10.11
CA THR A 391 -8.26 25.12 11.26
C THR A 391 -8.57 26.43 11.98
N LYS A 392 -8.49 26.44 13.30
CA LYS A 392 -8.64 27.63 14.14
C LYS A 392 -7.56 28.66 13.84
N GLU A 393 -7.97 29.94 13.79
CA GLU A 393 -7.05 31.09 13.73
C GLU A 393 -6.05 31.03 14.91
N HIS A 394 -4.78 31.31 14.65
CA HIS A 394 -3.75 31.29 15.67
C HIS A 394 -3.99 32.39 16.73
N ARG A 395 -3.84 32.04 18.02
CA ARG A 395 -4.17 32.86 19.18
C ARG A 395 -3.41 34.19 19.28
N SER A 396 -2.27 34.32 18.60
CA SER A 396 -1.42 35.52 18.64
C SER A 396 -1.19 36.17 17.28
N ASP A 397 -1.45 35.51 16.16
CA ASP A 397 -1.32 36.10 14.82
C ASP A 397 -2.47 35.63 13.91
N LYS A 398 -3.34 36.57 13.55
CA LYS A 398 -4.53 36.29 12.73
C LYS A 398 -4.27 35.85 11.30
N ASN A 399 -3.04 35.99 10.82
CA ASN A 399 -2.65 35.53 9.48
C ASN A 399 -2.22 34.03 9.48
N LEU A 400 -2.08 33.44 10.65
CA LEU A 400 -1.66 32.07 10.88
C LEU A 400 -2.78 31.22 11.46
N THR A 401 -2.57 29.93 11.48
CA THR A 401 -3.47 28.94 12.08
C THR A 401 -2.73 28.04 13.07
N GLU A 402 -3.44 27.52 14.07
CA GLU A 402 -2.93 26.55 15.02
C GLU A 402 -2.88 25.15 14.37
N ARG A 403 -1.95 24.95 13.45
CA ARG A 403 -1.73 23.71 12.68
C ARG A 403 -0.29 23.26 12.78
N PHE A 404 -0.10 21.95 12.75
CA PHE A 404 1.21 21.37 12.48
C PHE A 404 1.11 20.21 11.49
N GLU A 405 2.20 19.98 10.79
CA GLU A 405 2.50 18.73 10.10
C GLU A 405 3.75 18.10 10.68
N LEU A 406 3.78 16.77 10.78
CA LEU A 406 4.96 16.03 11.21
C LEU A 406 5.72 15.50 10.01
N MET A 407 6.93 16.04 9.80
CA MET A 407 7.84 15.65 8.73
C MET A 407 8.83 14.59 9.19
N VAL A 408 9.03 13.56 8.37
CA VAL A 408 10.05 12.52 8.55
C VAL A 408 10.63 12.15 7.19
N CYS A 409 11.95 12.23 7.04
CA CYS A 409 12.66 11.96 5.78
C CYS A 409 12.05 12.70 4.57
N GLY A 410 11.68 13.96 4.75
CA GLY A 410 11.07 14.80 3.72
C GLY A 410 9.65 14.34 3.31
N LYS A 411 8.91 13.72 4.21
CA LYS A 411 7.53 13.29 3.98
C LYS A 411 6.65 13.64 5.18
N GLU A 412 5.49 14.20 4.90
CA GLU A 412 4.43 14.34 5.89
C GLU A 412 3.90 12.95 6.29
N ILE A 413 3.86 12.66 7.58
CA ILE A 413 3.24 11.46 8.16
C ILE A 413 2.03 11.74 9.04
N ALA A 414 1.91 12.97 9.55
CA ALA A 414 0.78 13.40 10.35
C ALA A 414 0.46 14.88 10.12
N ASN A 415 -0.83 15.21 10.19
CA ASN A 415 -1.35 16.56 10.12
C ASN A 415 -2.38 16.76 11.24
N ALA A 416 -2.28 17.86 11.98
CA ALA A 416 -3.16 18.13 13.10
C ALA A 416 -3.32 19.62 13.35
N TYR A 417 -4.42 19.98 14.02
CA TYR A 417 -4.70 21.36 14.34
C TYR A 417 -5.70 21.50 15.49
N SER A 418 -5.77 22.72 16.05
CA SER A 418 -6.93 23.17 16.80
C SER A 418 -8.09 23.39 15.84
N GLU A 419 -9.22 22.74 16.07
CA GLU A 419 -10.36 22.73 15.15
C GLU A 419 -11.08 24.09 15.10
N LEU A 420 -11.42 24.53 13.89
CA LEU A 420 -12.31 25.67 13.72
C LEU A 420 -13.73 25.27 14.18
N ASN A 421 -14.20 25.91 15.25
CA ASN A 421 -15.48 25.63 15.87
C ASN A 421 -16.45 26.84 15.86
N ASP A 422 -16.08 27.90 15.16
CA ASP A 422 -16.95 29.04 14.89
C ASP A 422 -17.72 28.80 13.58
N PRO A 423 -19.05 28.63 13.60
CA PRO A 423 -19.82 28.33 12.41
C PRO A 423 -19.84 29.46 11.37
N ILE A 424 -19.65 30.72 11.82
CA ILE A 424 -19.64 31.87 10.94
C ILE A 424 -18.31 31.93 10.18
N ASP A 425 -17.19 31.89 10.90
CA ASP A 425 -15.85 31.83 10.26
C ASP A 425 -15.73 30.59 9.35
N GLN A 426 -16.28 29.45 9.78
CA GLN A 426 -16.25 28.23 8.94
C GLN A 426 -17.04 28.41 7.62
N ARG A 427 -18.18 29.08 7.65
CA ARG A 427 -18.94 29.38 6.44
C ARG A 427 -18.15 30.30 5.50
N GLU A 428 -17.55 31.36 6.03
CA GLU A 428 -16.73 32.29 5.27
C GLU A 428 -15.55 31.59 4.59
N ARG A 429 -14.92 30.63 5.30
CA ARG A 429 -13.83 29.80 4.75
C ARG A 429 -14.29 28.90 3.61
N PHE A 430 -15.44 28.25 3.75
CA PHE A 430 -16.01 27.43 2.69
C PHE A 430 -16.40 28.27 1.47
N GLU A 431 -16.97 29.46 1.67
CA GLU A 431 -17.28 30.37 0.58
C GLU A 431 -16.03 30.84 -0.16
N ALA A 432 -14.94 31.11 0.56
CA ALA A 432 -13.64 31.42 -0.05
C ALA A 432 -13.07 30.24 -0.87
N GLN A 433 -13.22 29.01 -0.39
CA GLN A 433 -12.84 27.80 -1.15
C GLN A 433 -13.68 27.63 -2.42
N MET A 434 -14.98 27.86 -2.35
CA MET A 434 -15.86 27.83 -3.55
C MET A 434 -15.43 28.87 -4.60
N ALA A 435 -14.99 30.05 -4.19
CA ALA A 435 -14.47 31.05 -5.13
C ALA A 435 -13.18 30.62 -5.83
N LEU A 436 -12.35 29.75 -5.21
CA LEU A 436 -11.19 29.14 -5.86
C LEU A 436 -11.63 28.06 -6.88
N SER A 437 -12.62 27.26 -6.55
CA SER A 437 -13.21 26.27 -7.48
C SER A 437 -13.74 26.93 -8.77
N GLU A 438 -14.42 28.10 -8.65
CA GLU A 438 -14.89 28.85 -9.81
C GLU A 438 -13.76 29.37 -10.71
N ARG A 439 -12.53 29.48 -10.19
CA ARG A 439 -11.32 29.83 -10.96
C ARG A 439 -10.63 28.61 -11.59
N GLY A 440 -11.17 27.39 -11.38
CA GLY A 440 -10.68 26.16 -11.99
C GLY A 440 -9.89 25.26 -11.04
N ASP A 441 -9.93 25.50 -9.73
CA ASP A 441 -9.37 24.58 -8.72
C ASP A 441 -10.33 23.40 -8.48
N ASP A 442 -10.06 22.26 -9.11
CA ASP A 442 -10.86 21.03 -9.03
C ASP A 442 -10.76 20.34 -7.65
N GLU A 443 -9.86 20.78 -6.79
CA GLU A 443 -9.60 20.20 -5.45
C GLU A 443 -10.25 21.02 -4.33
N ALA A 444 -10.84 22.17 -4.64
CA ALA A 444 -11.47 23.03 -3.66
C ALA A 444 -12.67 22.37 -2.97
N MET A 445 -12.85 22.64 -1.68
CA MET A 445 -13.90 22.03 -0.86
C MET A 445 -15.28 22.55 -1.19
N PHE A 446 -16.28 21.67 -1.15
CA PHE A 446 -17.70 22.02 -1.25
C PHE A 446 -18.26 22.46 0.10
N ILE A 447 -19.32 23.29 0.09
CA ILE A 447 -20.02 23.71 1.31
C ILE A 447 -20.88 22.56 1.81
N ASP A 448 -20.54 21.98 2.97
CA ASP A 448 -21.38 21.02 3.69
C ASP A 448 -22.31 21.77 4.68
N GLN A 449 -23.54 22.01 4.25
CA GLN A 449 -24.55 22.72 5.06
C GLN A 449 -24.96 21.95 6.32
N ASP A 450 -24.88 20.62 6.30
CA ASP A 450 -25.18 19.80 7.46
C ASP A 450 -24.06 19.88 8.51
N PHE A 451 -22.81 19.95 8.07
CA PHE A 451 -21.69 20.20 8.97
C PHE A 451 -21.76 21.59 9.60
N LEU A 452 -22.06 22.63 8.81
CA LEU A 452 -22.24 23.99 9.36
C LEU A 452 -23.36 24.01 10.40
N ARG A 453 -24.51 23.38 10.11
CA ARG A 453 -25.62 23.24 11.07
C ARG A 453 -25.17 22.48 12.32
N ALA A 454 -24.35 21.46 12.21
CA ALA A 454 -23.80 20.76 13.37
C ALA A 454 -22.95 21.68 14.25
N LEU A 455 -22.09 22.51 13.66
CA LEU A 455 -21.32 23.52 14.40
C LEU A 455 -22.20 24.55 15.09
N GLU A 456 -23.35 24.93 14.52
CA GLU A 456 -24.32 25.84 15.14
C GLU A 456 -24.96 25.24 16.42
N TYR A 457 -25.00 23.90 16.58
CA TYR A 457 -25.37 23.26 17.83
C TYR A 457 -24.25 23.27 18.89
N GLY A 458 -23.03 23.62 18.48
CA GLY A 458 -21.88 23.83 19.36
C GLY A 458 -20.88 22.67 19.35
N MET A 459 -19.67 22.94 18.92
CA MET A 459 -18.52 22.06 19.08
C MET A 459 -17.58 22.68 20.14
N PRO A 460 -17.22 21.95 21.21
CA PRO A 460 -16.25 22.46 22.18
C PRO A 460 -14.87 22.69 21.53
N PRO A 461 -13.94 23.42 22.18
CA PRO A 461 -12.55 23.43 21.74
C PRO A 461 -12.06 22.00 21.53
N THR A 462 -11.53 21.69 20.37
CA THR A 462 -11.19 20.32 19.94
C THR A 462 -9.89 20.35 19.17
N SER A 463 -9.08 19.32 19.30
CA SER A 463 -7.94 19.10 18.41
C SER A 463 -8.09 17.78 17.66
N GLY A 464 -7.84 17.81 16.37
CA GLY A 464 -7.84 16.66 15.48
C GLY A 464 -6.44 16.32 14.99
N LEU A 465 -6.22 15.05 14.69
CA LEU A 465 -4.97 14.51 14.16
C LEU A 465 -5.28 13.46 13.11
N GLY A 466 -4.69 13.58 11.92
CA GLY A 466 -4.65 12.56 10.90
C GLY A 466 -3.25 11.97 10.74
N ILE A 467 -3.12 10.64 10.68
CA ILE A 467 -1.87 9.93 10.43
C ILE A 467 -2.01 9.05 9.19
N GLY A 468 -1.11 9.20 8.22
CA GLY A 468 -0.99 8.31 7.09
C GLY A 468 -0.42 6.94 7.50
N MET A 469 -1.29 5.95 7.74
CA MET A 469 -0.89 4.63 8.25
C MET A 469 0.04 3.88 7.31
N ASP A 470 -0.19 4.01 6.01
CA ASP A 470 0.64 3.36 5.00
C ASP A 470 2.04 3.97 4.99
N ARG A 471 2.16 5.31 5.09
CA ARG A 471 3.46 5.99 5.21
C ARG A 471 4.18 5.63 6.51
N LEU A 472 3.49 5.64 7.64
CA LEU A 472 4.11 5.31 8.92
C LEU A 472 4.69 3.89 8.92
N ILE A 473 3.98 2.90 8.37
CA ILE A 473 4.51 1.53 8.28
C ILE A 473 5.68 1.42 7.28
N MET A 474 5.70 2.22 6.21
CA MET A 474 6.87 2.30 5.31
C MET A 474 8.12 2.69 6.09
N PHE A 475 8.06 3.72 6.95
CA PHE A 475 9.19 4.14 7.79
C PHE A 475 9.60 3.07 8.80
N LEU A 476 8.64 2.47 9.50
CA LEU A 476 8.92 1.47 10.53
C LEU A 476 9.43 0.13 9.98
N THR A 477 9.30 -0.12 8.67
CA THR A 477 9.68 -1.40 8.04
C THR A 477 10.71 -1.27 6.93
N ASN A 478 11.30 -0.08 6.75
CA ASN A 478 12.28 0.20 5.70
C ASN A 478 11.78 -0.13 4.28
N ASN A 479 10.56 0.27 3.98
CA ASN A 479 9.98 0.13 2.64
C ASN A 479 9.79 1.51 2.00
N GLU A 480 10.51 1.77 0.91
CA GLU A 480 10.49 3.07 0.25
C GLU A 480 9.29 3.28 -0.68
N THR A 481 8.45 2.26 -0.88
CA THR A 481 7.27 2.33 -1.74
C THR A 481 6.02 1.84 -1.02
N ILE A 482 4.89 2.51 -1.25
CA ILE A 482 3.60 2.19 -0.64
C ILE A 482 3.10 0.79 -1.06
N GLN A 483 3.45 0.33 -2.25
CA GLN A 483 3.06 -0.98 -2.75
C GLN A 483 3.65 -2.14 -1.92
N GLU A 484 4.80 -1.94 -1.28
CA GLU A 484 5.41 -2.96 -0.41
C GLU A 484 4.63 -3.17 0.88
N VAL A 485 3.89 -2.17 1.34
CA VAL A 485 3.12 -2.20 2.59
C VAL A 485 1.62 -2.42 2.39
N LEU A 486 1.17 -2.56 1.14
CA LEU A 486 -0.19 -2.93 0.77
C LEU A 486 -0.23 -4.39 0.28
N PHE A 487 -1.23 -5.16 0.74
CA PHE A 487 -1.39 -6.53 0.25
C PHE A 487 -1.66 -6.57 -1.27
N PHE A 488 -2.59 -5.76 -1.73
CA PHE A 488 -3.01 -5.67 -3.12
C PHE A 488 -3.07 -4.19 -3.54
N PRO A 489 -1.92 -3.60 -3.91
CA PRO A 489 -1.90 -2.23 -4.41
C PRO A 489 -2.64 -2.12 -5.74
N GLN A 490 -3.20 -0.95 -6.02
CA GLN A 490 -3.75 -0.69 -7.34
C GLN A 490 -2.62 -0.76 -8.37
N MET A 491 -2.83 -1.52 -9.44
CA MET A 491 -1.86 -1.70 -10.50
C MET A 491 -2.42 -1.20 -11.84
N ARG A 492 -1.55 -0.65 -12.67
CA ARG A 492 -1.95 -0.39 -14.06
C ARG A 492 -2.34 -1.72 -14.72
N PRO A 493 -3.32 -1.72 -15.66
CA PRO A 493 -3.65 -2.92 -16.41
C PRO A 493 -2.40 -3.54 -17.05
N GLU A 494 -2.29 -4.87 -17.03
CA GLU A 494 -1.23 -5.55 -17.78
C GLU A 494 -1.32 -5.13 -19.25
N ARG A 495 -0.22 -4.66 -19.81
CA ARG A 495 -0.11 -4.55 -21.25
C ARG A 495 -0.11 -5.97 -21.79
N LYS A 496 -1.23 -6.40 -22.39
CA LYS A 496 -1.23 -7.64 -23.17
C LYS A 496 -0.18 -7.47 -24.25
N GLU A 497 0.79 -8.38 -24.32
CA GLU A 497 1.65 -8.47 -25.51
C GLU A 497 0.73 -8.63 -26.71
N VAL A 498 0.62 -7.58 -27.48
CA VAL A 498 -0.18 -7.59 -28.69
C VAL A 498 0.67 -8.28 -29.73
N GLU A 499 0.27 -9.47 -30.17
CA GLU A 499 0.92 -10.12 -31.30
C GLU A 499 0.88 -9.19 -32.51
N LEU A 500 2.04 -8.68 -32.85
CA LEU A 500 2.23 -7.79 -33.99
C LEU A 500 2.74 -8.59 -35.17
N SER A 501 2.14 -8.35 -36.36
CA SER A 501 2.71 -8.83 -37.60
C SER A 501 4.08 -8.17 -37.88
N ASP A 502 4.87 -8.77 -38.73
CA ASP A 502 6.19 -8.21 -39.08
C ASP A 502 6.07 -6.83 -39.71
N ASP A 503 4.99 -6.57 -40.45
CA ASP A 503 4.68 -5.27 -41.04
C ASP A 503 4.35 -4.20 -39.98
N GLU A 504 3.60 -4.59 -38.93
CA GLU A 504 3.28 -3.72 -37.79
C GLU A 504 4.52 -3.42 -36.95
N LYS A 505 5.40 -4.41 -36.74
CA LYS A 505 6.70 -4.23 -36.05
C LYS A 505 7.59 -3.24 -36.77
N LEU A 506 7.68 -3.33 -38.12
CA LEU A 506 8.50 -2.44 -38.91
C LEU A 506 8.07 -0.96 -38.76
N ILE A 507 6.75 -0.69 -38.78
CA ILE A 507 6.21 0.66 -38.56
C ILE A 507 6.58 1.15 -37.16
N LEU A 508 6.42 0.33 -36.13
CA LEU A 508 6.74 0.70 -34.75
C LEU A 508 8.24 0.95 -34.56
N ASP A 509 9.10 0.17 -35.20
CA ASP A 509 10.55 0.36 -35.10
C ASP A 509 10.99 1.69 -35.73
N LEU A 510 10.31 2.15 -36.78
CA LEU A 510 10.53 3.48 -37.34
C LEU A 510 10.09 4.61 -36.38
N LEU A 511 9.03 4.37 -35.59
CA LEU A 511 8.50 5.34 -34.63
C LEU A 511 9.26 5.36 -33.29
N LYS A 512 10.04 4.33 -32.96
CA LYS A 512 10.81 4.27 -31.70
C LYS A 512 11.84 5.38 -31.52
N LYS A 513 12.31 5.97 -32.62
CA LYS A 513 13.31 7.06 -32.58
C LYS A 513 12.68 8.41 -32.29
N ASP A 514 11.51 8.65 -32.85
CA ASP A 514 10.76 9.89 -32.74
C ASP A 514 9.29 9.51 -32.51
N ASN A 515 8.82 9.44 -31.30
CA ASN A 515 7.50 8.91 -30.89
C ASN A 515 6.30 9.34 -31.76
N LYS A 516 6.50 10.33 -32.65
CA LYS A 516 5.50 10.87 -33.57
C LYS A 516 6.16 11.33 -34.87
N LEU A 517 5.68 10.87 -36.01
CA LEU A 517 6.18 11.24 -37.35
C LEU A 517 5.02 11.51 -38.30
N PRO A 518 5.23 12.34 -39.35
CA PRO A 518 4.25 12.49 -40.44
C PRO A 518 3.96 11.12 -41.08
N LEU A 519 2.67 10.85 -41.29
CA LEU A 519 2.21 9.55 -41.80
C LEU A 519 2.83 9.20 -43.17
N GLU A 520 2.95 10.19 -44.06
CA GLU A 520 3.55 10.01 -45.41
C GLU A 520 5.04 9.66 -45.32
N ASP A 521 5.76 10.22 -44.37
CA ASP A 521 7.20 9.93 -44.16
C ASP A 521 7.42 8.49 -43.69
N VAL A 522 6.58 8.03 -42.77
CA VAL A 522 6.63 6.63 -42.27
C VAL A 522 6.26 5.68 -43.39
N LYS A 523 5.22 6.01 -44.18
CA LYS A 523 4.76 5.21 -45.33
C LYS A 523 5.86 5.09 -46.37
N ALA A 524 6.50 6.19 -46.73
CA ALA A 524 7.62 6.19 -47.68
C ALA A 524 8.80 5.32 -47.23
N LYS A 525 9.13 5.32 -45.93
CA LYS A 525 10.23 4.51 -45.36
C LYS A 525 9.94 3.02 -45.29
N THR A 526 8.64 2.62 -45.30
CA THR A 526 8.27 1.19 -45.25
C THR A 526 8.29 0.51 -46.60
N GLU A 527 8.27 1.27 -47.70
CA GLU A 527 8.14 0.76 -49.08
C GLU A 527 6.91 -0.17 -49.29
N PHE A 528 5.88 -0.06 -48.45
CA PHE A 528 4.70 -0.89 -48.53
C PHE A 528 3.76 -0.47 -49.67
N SER A 529 3.09 -1.43 -50.32
CA SER A 529 1.94 -1.12 -51.16
C SER A 529 0.84 -0.50 -50.31
N ASN A 530 -0.03 0.34 -50.92
CA ASN A 530 -1.13 0.99 -50.21
C ASN A 530 -2.00 0.00 -49.40
N LYS A 531 -2.32 -1.16 -49.98
CA LYS A 531 -3.13 -2.20 -49.32
C LYS A 531 -2.42 -2.79 -48.10
N LYS A 532 -1.10 -2.95 -48.17
CA LYS A 532 -0.27 -3.50 -47.06
C LYS A 532 -0.14 -2.47 -45.96
N TRP A 533 0.11 -1.21 -46.31
CA TRP A 533 0.14 -0.07 -45.41
C TRP A 533 -1.18 0.09 -44.64
N ASP A 534 -2.29 0.17 -45.34
CA ASP A 534 -3.63 0.37 -44.73
C ASP A 534 -3.97 -0.75 -43.75
N LYS A 535 -3.61 -2.00 -44.09
CA LYS A 535 -3.80 -3.14 -43.20
C LYS A 535 -2.96 -3.03 -41.91
N ALA A 536 -1.68 -2.64 -42.03
CA ALA A 536 -0.77 -2.55 -40.90
C ALA A 536 -1.16 -1.36 -39.98
N ILE A 537 -1.44 -0.18 -40.51
CA ILE A 537 -1.88 0.99 -39.73
C ILE A 537 -3.22 0.71 -39.04
N LYS A 538 -4.19 0.11 -39.77
CA LYS A 538 -5.46 -0.29 -39.16
C LYS A 538 -5.27 -1.32 -38.07
N GLY A 539 -4.35 -2.26 -38.26
CA GLY A 539 -3.96 -3.23 -37.22
C GLY A 539 -3.41 -2.55 -35.97
N LEU A 540 -2.44 -1.68 -36.11
CA LEU A 540 -1.83 -0.92 -35.00
C LEU A 540 -2.84 -0.04 -34.26
N THR A 541 -3.72 0.65 -34.97
CA THR A 541 -4.76 1.51 -34.37
C THR A 541 -5.85 0.69 -33.67
N THR A 542 -6.30 -0.42 -34.28
CA THR A 542 -7.26 -1.34 -33.66
C THR A 542 -6.71 -1.97 -32.38
N LYS A 543 -5.43 -2.30 -32.40
CA LYS A 543 -4.69 -2.86 -31.26
C LYS A 543 -4.30 -1.80 -30.24
N LYS A 544 -4.61 -0.52 -30.48
CA LYS A 544 -4.27 0.64 -29.64
C LYS A 544 -2.76 0.79 -29.37
N VAL A 545 -1.92 0.32 -30.27
CA VAL A 545 -0.45 0.42 -30.16
C VAL A 545 0.07 1.71 -30.78
N ALA A 546 -0.61 2.20 -31.80
CA ALA A 546 -0.35 3.51 -32.38
C ALA A 546 -1.66 4.26 -32.63
N ALA A 547 -1.58 5.58 -32.71
CA ALA A 547 -2.68 6.47 -33.08
C ALA A 547 -2.33 7.28 -34.32
N VAL A 548 -3.37 7.60 -35.12
CA VAL A 548 -3.26 8.55 -36.23
C VAL A 548 -4.00 9.81 -35.80
N SER A 549 -3.31 10.95 -35.80
CA SER A 549 -3.88 12.27 -35.48
C SER A 549 -3.67 13.24 -36.64
N LYS A 550 -4.55 14.25 -36.74
CA LYS A 550 -4.43 15.31 -37.76
C LYS A 550 -4.06 16.63 -37.09
N GLU A 551 -2.98 17.26 -37.56
CA GLU A 551 -2.54 18.58 -37.10
C GLU A 551 -2.39 19.50 -38.32
N GLY A 552 -3.22 20.51 -38.41
CA GLY A 552 -3.36 21.33 -39.61
C GLY A 552 -3.80 20.50 -40.80
N GLU A 553 -3.03 20.50 -41.88
CA GLU A 553 -3.27 19.67 -43.06
C GLU A 553 -2.53 18.33 -43.05
N THR A 554 -1.66 18.09 -42.08
CA THR A 554 -0.78 16.91 -42.01
C THR A 554 -1.33 15.84 -41.07
N LEU A 555 -1.30 14.58 -41.53
CA LEU A 555 -1.57 13.41 -40.68
C LEU A 555 -0.28 12.92 -40.05
N PHE A 556 -0.34 12.60 -38.77
CA PHE A 556 0.75 12.04 -37.99
C PHE A 556 0.41 10.65 -37.47
N VAL A 557 1.39 9.79 -37.39
CA VAL A 557 1.30 8.54 -36.64
C VAL A 557 2.20 8.61 -35.43
N SER A 558 1.66 8.23 -34.25
CA SER A 558 2.37 8.25 -32.97
C SER A 558 2.22 6.92 -32.23
N ILE A 559 3.21 6.55 -31.41
CA ILE A 559 3.08 5.41 -30.48
C ILE A 559 2.17 5.83 -29.34
N ASN A 560 1.19 4.98 -29.01
CA ASN A 560 0.42 5.14 -27.79
C ASN A 560 1.28 4.70 -26.59
N GLY A 561 1.57 5.64 -25.69
CA GLY A 561 2.39 5.43 -24.49
C GLY A 561 1.77 4.47 -23.46
#